data_b15e0c6b67039b1fe1b9dc8f103fd859
#
_entry.id   b15e0c6b67039b1fe1b9dc8f103fd859
#
_cell.length_a   1.000
_cell.length_b   1.000
_cell.length_c   1.000
_cell.angle_alpha   90.00
_cell.angle_beta   90.00
_cell.angle_gamma   90.00
#
_symmetry.space_group_name_H-M   'P 1'
#
loop_
_entity.id
_entity.type
_entity.pdbx_description
1 polymer ?
#
loop_
_entity_poly.entity_id
_entity_poly.type
_entity_poly.pdbx_seq_one_letter_code
_entity_poly.pdbx_strand_id
1 'polypeptide(L)'
;DETLLKEVIAAGIVSPRKMGDMEMYSPLDREVLEIIRKFNEYGIDVRNLKMLKRQAEAEVSMYETKVQPIFLRKNPTSKAQAEELLDNLIELGEQLRSTLVEVAARSFRGNRQS
;
A
#
# COMPACT_ATOMS: atom_id res chain seq x y z
N ASP A 1 -9.01 3.11 18.24
CA ASP A 1 -9.24 4.50 18.62
C ASP A 1 -10.02 5.25 17.54
N GLU A 2 -11.15 5.81 17.92
CA GLU A 2 -12.03 6.52 16.98
C GLU A 2 -11.37 7.76 16.38
N THR A 3 -10.55 8.44 17.15
CA THR A 3 -9.86 9.63 16.66
C THR A 3 -8.89 9.26 15.52
N LEU A 4 -8.14 8.19 15.74
CA LEU A 4 -7.20 7.72 14.72
C LEU A 4 -7.95 7.27 13.46
N LEU A 5 -9.05 6.55 13.63
CA LEU A 5 -9.87 6.10 12.50
C LEU A 5 -10.38 7.29 11.68
N LYS A 6 -10.87 8.33 12.35
CA LYS A 6 -11.34 9.53 11.66
C LYS A 6 -10.22 10.21 10.88
N GLU A 7 -9.03 10.29 11.46
CA GLU A 7 -7.88 10.87 10.77
C GLU A 7 -7.49 10.07 9.53
N VAL A 8 -7.52 8.75 9.64
CA VAL A 8 -7.17 7.86 8.53
C VAL A 8 -8.17 8.01 7.39
N ILE A 9 -9.46 8.08 7.71
CA ILE A 9 -10.50 8.28 6.71
C ILE A 9 -10.38 9.66 6.08
N ALA A 10 -10.17 10.69 6.89
CA ALA A 10 -10.03 12.07 6.41
C ALA A 10 -8.81 12.21 5.49
N ALA A 11 -7.75 11.45 5.76
CA ALA A 11 -6.55 11.45 4.93
C ALA A 11 -6.72 10.65 3.63
N GLY A 12 -7.85 9.94 3.48
CA GLY A 12 -8.12 9.14 2.30
C GLY A 12 -7.34 7.86 2.22
N ILE A 13 -6.73 7.42 3.33
CA ILE A 13 -5.93 6.19 3.34
C ILE A 13 -6.83 4.97 3.32
N VAL A 14 -7.95 5.03 4.03
CA VAL A 14 -8.96 3.99 4.04
C VAL A 14 -10.29 4.63 3.67
N SER A 15 -11.04 3.97 2.79
CA SER A 15 -12.36 4.45 2.35
C SER A 15 -13.39 3.37 2.62
N PRO A 16 -14.14 3.49 3.71
CA PRO A 16 -15.15 2.48 4.01
C PRO A 16 -16.27 2.50 2.96
N ARG A 17 -16.85 1.35 2.71
CA ARG A 17 -18.01 1.23 1.84
C ARG A 17 -19.27 1.41 2.66
N LYS A 18 -20.22 2.14 2.09
CA LYS A 18 -21.52 2.28 2.73
C LYS A 18 -22.47 1.18 2.26
N MET A 19 -23.09 0.53 3.22
CA MET A 19 -24.14 -0.45 3.00
C MET A 19 -25.34 0.03 3.80
N GLY A 20 -26.24 0.81 3.15
CA GLY A 20 -27.31 1.50 3.86
C GLY A 20 -26.72 2.55 4.77
N ASP A 21 -27.03 2.49 6.06
CA ASP A 21 -26.50 3.42 7.06
C ASP A 21 -25.21 2.92 7.70
N MET A 22 -24.75 1.72 7.33
CA MET A 22 -23.58 1.11 7.93
C MET A 22 -22.34 1.33 7.06
N GLU A 23 -21.20 1.53 7.72
CA GLU A 23 -19.91 1.60 7.07
C GLU A 23 -19.21 0.25 7.18
N MET A 24 -18.74 -0.27 6.05
CA MET A 24 -18.09 -1.57 5.97
C MET A 24 -16.63 -1.41 5.61
N TYR A 25 -15.78 -2.16 6.32
CA TYR A 25 -14.35 -2.17 6.08
C TYR A 25 -13.92 -3.54 5.58
N SER A 26 -13.07 -3.57 4.56
CA SER A 26 -12.52 -4.82 4.06
C SER A 26 -11.48 -5.36 5.06
N PRO A 27 -11.12 -6.65 4.94
CA PRO A 27 -10.02 -7.18 5.77
C PRO A 27 -8.71 -6.43 5.56
N LEU A 28 -8.42 -5.99 4.32
CA LEU A 28 -7.22 -5.20 4.05
C LEU A 28 -7.29 -3.83 4.72
N ASP A 29 -8.47 -3.20 4.73
CA ASP A 29 -8.64 -1.92 5.42
C ASP A 29 -8.32 -2.05 6.90
N ARG A 30 -8.76 -3.14 7.52
CA ARG A 30 -8.50 -3.39 8.94
C ARG A 30 -7.02 -3.61 9.20
N GLU A 31 -6.36 -4.30 8.29
CA GLU A 31 -4.91 -4.52 8.38
C GLU A 31 -4.16 -3.20 8.29
N VAL A 32 -4.55 -2.33 7.35
CA VAL A 32 -3.97 -1.00 7.21
C VAL A 32 -4.13 -0.20 8.51
N LEU A 33 -5.34 -0.22 9.08
CA LEU A 33 -5.61 0.50 10.33
C LEU A 33 -4.74 0.00 11.47
N GLU A 34 -4.56 -1.30 11.58
CA GLU A 34 -3.73 -1.88 12.63
C GLU A 34 -2.26 -1.49 12.48
N ILE A 35 -1.75 -1.48 11.26
CA ILE A 35 -0.37 -1.07 10.99
C ILE A 35 -0.19 0.42 11.33
N ILE A 36 -1.14 1.24 10.93
CA ILE A 36 -1.09 2.69 11.22
C ILE A 36 -1.12 2.93 12.72
N ARG A 37 -1.92 2.17 13.45
CA ARG A 37 -1.96 2.27 14.90
C ARG A 37 -0.57 2.03 15.50
N LYS A 38 0.15 1.05 14.99
CA LYS A 38 1.51 0.76 15.45
C LYS A 38 2.46 1.91 15.16
N PHE A 39 2.38 2.50 13.97
CA PHE A 39 3.17 3.69 13.64
C PHE A 39 2.88 4.83 14.62
N ASN A 40 1.60 5.00 14.94
CA ASN A 40 1.17 6.07 15.83
C ASN A 40 1.77 5.90 17.22
N GLU A 41 1.97 4.67 17.68
CA GLU A 41 2.61 4.38 18.95
C GLU A 41 4.06 4.89 18.99
N TYR A 42 4.71 4.96 17.83
CA TYR A 42 6.06 5.51 17.72
C TYR A 42 6.07 7.00 17.43
N GLY A 43 4.91 7.63 17.49
CA GLY A 43 4.80 9.07 17.25
C GLY A 43 4.79 9.47 15.78
N ILE A 44 4.62 8.51 14.87
CA ILE A 44 4.50 8.81 13.46
C ILE A 44 3.04 9.11 13.13
N ASP A 45 2.81 10.31 12.64
CA ASP A 45 1.48 10.86 12.39
C ASP A 45 0.89 10.32 11.09
N VAL A 46 -0.44 10.22 11.05
CA VAL A 46 -1.17 9.80 9.85
C VAL A 46 -0.79 10.65 8.64
N ARG A 47 -0.57 11.94 8.84
CA ARG A 47 -0.18 12.84 7.74
C ARG A 47 1.13 12.42 7.07
N ASN A 48 2.06 11.89 7.84
CA ASN A 48 3.33 11.39 7.30
C ASN A 48 3.10 10.12 6.48
N LEU A 49 2.10 9.33 6.83
CA LEU A 49 1.82 8.05 6.18
C LEU A 49 1.05 8.20 4.87
N LYS A 50 0.45 9.36 4.62
CA LYS A 50 -0.20 9.64 3.34
C LYS A 50 0.76 9.47 2.16
N MET A 51 2.01 9.81 2.37
CA MET A 51 3.05 9.65 1.35
C MET A 51 3.16 8.18 0.92
N LEU A 52 3.11 7.26 1.88
CA LEU A 52 3.23 5.83 1.58
C LEU A 52 2.03 5.34 0.78
N LYS A 53 0.84 5.86 1.07
CA LYS A 53 -0.33 5.52 0.28
C LYS A 53 -0.19 5.99 -1.18
N ARG A 54 0.25 7.22 -1.37
CA ARG A 54 0.44 7.77 -2.72
C ARG A 54 1.49 6.99 -3.49
N GLN A 55 2.57 6.58 -2.82
CA GLN A 55 3.61 5.78 -3.45
C GLN A 55 3.08 4.41 -3.87
N ALA A 56 2.25 3.78 -3.03
CA ALA A 56 1.64 2.50 -3.37
C ALA A 56 0.74 2.63 -4.59
N GLU A 57 -0.07 3.68 -4.64
CA GLU A 57 -0.95 3.92 -5.78
C GLU A 57 -0.17 4.18 -7.06
N ALA A 58 0.90 4.95 -6.97
CA ALA A 58 1.76 5.21 -8.12
C ALA A 58 2.42 3.94 -8.62
N GLU A 59 2.84 3.09 -7.70
CA GLU A 59 3.44 1.81 -8.05
C GLU A 59 2.46 0.93 -8.82
N VAL A 60 1.24 0.79 -8.33
CA VAL A 60 0.21 -0.02 -8.99
C VAL A 60 -0.12 0.56 -10.37
N SER A 61 -0.21 1.89 -10.47
CA SER A 61 -0.47 2.54 -11.77
C SER A 61 0.60 2.18 -12.79
N MET A 62 1.84 2.12 -12.37
CA MET A 62 2.94 1.73 -13.24
C MET A 62 2.76 0.29 -13.74
N TYR A 63 2.38 -0.61 -12.83
CA TYR A 63 2.16 -2.02 -13.20
C TYR A 63 0.97 -2.19 -14.13
N GLU A 64 -0.09 -1.40 -13.93
CA GLU A 64 -1.28 -1.46 -14.75
C GLU A 64 -0.99 -1.23 -16.24
N THR A 65 0.00 -0.40 -16.55
CA THR A 65 0.36 -0.13 -17.93
C THR A 65 0.80 -1.41 -18.66
N LYS A 66 1.34 -2.37 -17.92
CA LYS A 66 1.79 -3.65 -18.48
C LYS A 66 0.75 -4.74 -18.39
N VAL A 67 -0.07 -4.71 -17.37
CA VAL A 67 -1.05 -5.76 -17.07
C VAL A 67 -2.33 -5.56 -17.86
N GLN A 68 -2.80 -4.32 -17.97
CA GLN A 68 -4.09 -4.02 -18.57
C GLN A 68 -4.25 -4.49 -20.00
N PRO A 69 -3.25 -4.33 -20.91
CA PRO A 69 -3.40 -4.83 -22.26
C PRO A 69 -3.67 -6.34 -22.33
N ILE A 70 -3.07 -7.09 -21.40
CA ILE A 70 -3.28 -8.53 -21.35
C ILE A 70 -4.69 -8.84 -20.82
N PHE A 71 -5.09 -8.12 -19.79
CA PHE A 71 -6.41 -8.28 -19.19
C PHE A 71 -7.53 -7.99 -20.18
N LEU A 72 -7.34 -7.01 -21.06
CA LEU A 72 -8.35 -6.61 -22.04
C LEU A 72 -8.57 -7.63 -23.15
N ARG A 73 -7.74 -8.66 -23.27
CA ARG A 73 -7.97 -9.73 -24.25
C ARG A 73 -9.21 -10.56 -23.93
N LYS A 74 -9.71 -10.47 -22.70
CA LYS A 74 -11.00 -11.02 -22.25
C LYS A 74 -11.19 -12.51 -22.48
N ASN A 75 -10.15 -13.31 -22.29
CA ASN A 75 -10.30 -14.75 -22.26
C ASN A 75 -9.69 -15.31 -20.97
N PRO A 76 -10.06 -16.51 -20.54
CA PRO A 76 -9.60 -17.04 -19.24
C PRO A 76 -8.09 -17.15 -19.13
N THR A 77 -7.42 -17.52 -20.21
CA THR A 77 -5.97 -17.66 -20.22
C THR A 77 -5.30 -16.29 -20.03
N SER A 78 -5.77 -15.28 -20.72
CA SER A 78 -5.23 -13.92 -20.61
C SER A 78 -5.47 -13.34 -19.25
N LYS A 79 -6.65 -13.59 -18.66
CA LYS A 79 -6.94 -13.11 -17.33
C LYS A 79 -5.96 -13.70 -16.31
N ALA A 80 -5.72 -15.01 -16.40
CA ALA A 80 -4.78 -15.68 -15.51
C ALA A 80 -3.36 -15.16 -15.70
N GLN A 81 -2.95 -14.92 -16.96
CA GLN A 81 -1.64 -14.35 -17.26
C GLN A 81 -1.49 -12.95 -16.69
N ALA A 82 -2.54 -12.13 -16.80
CA ALA A 82 -2.52 -10.77 -16.28
C ALA A 82 -2.35 -10.77 -14.75
N GLU A 83 -3.07 -11.66 -14.07
CA GLU A 83 -2.98 -11.76 -12.61
C GLU A 83 -1.60 -12.26 -12.18
N GLU A 84 -1.05 -13.24 -12.88
CA GLU A 84 0.28 -13.75 -12.59
C GLU A 84 1.35 -12.65 -12.78
N LEU A 85 1.23 -11.90 -13.88
CA LEU A 85 2.15 -10.80 -14.12
C LEU A 85 2.05 -9.75 -13.02
N LEU A 86 0.83 -9.39 -12.63
CA LEU A 86 0.63 -8.42 -11.56
C LEU A 86 1.28 -8.89 -10.26
N ASP A 87 1.05 -10.16 -9.89
CA ASP A 87 1.63 -10.73 -8.67
C ASP A 87 3.16 -10.68 -8.71
N ASN A 88 3.75 -11.01 -9.86
CA ASN A 88 5.20 -10.97 -10.02
C ASN A 88 5.74 -9.55 -9.90
N LEU A 89 5.04 -8.58 -10.49
CA LEU A 89 5.45 -7.18 -10.40
C LEU A 89 5.35 -6.66 -8.98
N ILE A 90 4.28 -7.01 -8.27
CA ILE A 90 4.11 -6.60 -6.87
C ILE A 90 5.25 -7.17 -6.02
N GLU A 91 5.60 -8.43 -6.24
CA GLU A 91 6.69 -9.05 -5.50
C GLU A 91 8.03 -8.37 -5.76
N LEU A 92 8.32 -8.06 -7.03
CA LEU A 92 9.54 -7.32 -7.38
C LEU A 92 9.54 -5.93 -6.76
N GLY A 93 8.41 -5.25 -6.77
CA GLY A 93 8.29 -3.94 -6.15
C GLY A 93 8.55 -3.98 -4.67
N GLU A 94 8.06 -5.01 -4.00
CA GLU A 94 8.31 -5.19 -2.57
C GLU A 94 9.79 -5.40 -2.30
N GLN A 95 10.45 -6.23 -3.11
CA GLN A 95 11.89 -6.45 -2.98
C GLN A 95 12.68 -5.16 -3.19
N LEU A 96 12.33 -4.40 -4.21
CA LEU A 96 13.04 -3.16 -4.49
C LEU A 96 12.83 -2.14 -3.38
N ARG A 97 11.58 -1.97 -2.91
CA ARG A 97 11.29 -1.02 -1.84
C ARG A 97 12.06 -1.34 -0.56
N SER A 98 12.05 -2.62 -0.14
CA SER A 98 12.74 -2.99 1.08
C SER A 98 14.25 -2.80 0.94
N THR A 99 14.80 -3.07 -0.25
CA THR A 99 16.21 -2.86 -0.52
C THR A 99 16.56 -1.37 -0.52
N LEU A 100 15.72 -0.55 -1.15
CA LEU A 100 15.94 0.90 -1.17
C LEU A 100 15.84 1.51 0.23
N VAL A 101 14.93 1.00 1.05
CA VAL A 101 14.84 1.44 2.44
C VAL A 101 16.14 1.11 3.19
N GLU A 102 16.69 -0.10 2.97
CA GLU A 102 17.94 -0.47 3.60
C GLU A 102 19.10 0.40 3.11
N VAL A 103 19.13 0.71 1.81
CA VAL A 103 20.14 1.62 1.27
C VAL A 103 20.04 3.00 1.92
N ALA A 104 18.82 3.52 2.03
CA ALA A 104 18.60 4.83 2.66
C ALA A 104 18.98 4.82 4.14
N ALA A 105 18.67 3.71 4.85
CA ALA A 105 19.00 3.59 6.26
C ALA A 105 20.47 3.39 6.52
N ARG A 106 21.21 2.91 5.52
CA ARG A 106 22.64 2.61 5.65
C ARG A 106 23.46 3.83 6.11
N SER A 107 23.18 4.99 5.52
CA SER A 107 23.95 6.18 5.88
C SER A 107 23.76 6.55 7.34
N PHE A 108 22.56 6.35 7.85
CA PHE A 108 22.28 6.58 9.27
C PHE A 108 22.97 5.52 10.15
N ARG A 109 22.86 4.25 9.76
CA ARG A 109 23.46 3.13 10.51
C ARG A 109 24.97 3.14 10.44
N GLY A 110 25.51 3.47 9.26
CA GLY A 110 26.96 3.52 9.04
C GLY A 110 27.67 4.49 9.96
N ASN A 111 27.06 5.64 10.20
CA ASN A 111 27.63 6.65 11.10
C ASN A 111 27.75 6.15 12.54
N ARG A 112 26.99 5.14 12.89
CA ARG A 112 26.97 4.59 14.25
C ARG A 112 27.87 3.37 14.39
N GLN A 113 28.25 2.75 13.29
CA GLN A 113 29.07 1.57 13.26
C GLN A 113 30.56 1.85 13.07
N SER A 114 30.89 3.03 12.65
CA SER A 114 32.27 3.44 12.40
C SER A 114 33.01 3.97 13.63
#